data_3add87820a31a63699f68fe63591d0f7
#
_entry.id   3add87820a31a63699f68fe63591d0f7
#
_cell.length_a   1.000
_cell.length_b   1.000
_cell.length_c   1.000
_cell.angle_alpha   90.00
_cell.angle_beta   90.00
_cell.angle_gamma   90.00
#
_symmetry.space_group_name_H-M   'P 1'
#
loop_
_entity.id
_entity.type
_entity.pdbx_description
1 polymer ?
#
loop_
_entity_poly.entity_id
_entity_poly.type
_entity_poly.pdbx_seq_one_letter_code
_entity_poly.pdbx_strand_id
1 'polypeptide(L)'
;LRTPRYQFMLLTDIPNVYQSSELHDNMELFRTLNLNTILPLCDLALTDSHSDAWLDCTFAQIPVLKYSPKDMINITPMKLEQQIEYALQNKTTLTQKAKELCDFFERKNREINKIADMLIERAGRNRYNSCRLRPHTY
;
A
#
# COMPACT_ATOMS: atom_id res chain seq x y z
N LEU A 1 8.07 -13.00 -14.55
CA LEU A 1 6.88 -13.44 -15.27
C LEU A 1 6.93 -12.94 -16.71
N ARG A 2 6.90 -13.85 -17.65
CA ARG A 2 6.99 -13.54 -19.09
C ARG A 2 5.63 -13.55 -19.79
N THR A 3 4.55 -13.33 -19.02
CA THR A 3 3.19 -13.40 -19.58
C THR A 3 2.85 -12.06 -20.24
N PRO A 4 2.68 -12.02 -21.59
CA PRO A 4 2.41 -10.77 -22.29
C PRO A 4 1.06 -10.13 -21.98
N ARG A 5 0.18 -10.85 -21.29
CA ARG A 5 -1.13 -10.35 -20.84
C ARG A 5 -1.03 -9.27 -19.76
N TYR A 6 0.10 -9.19 -19.07
CA TYR A 6 0.28 -8.25 -17.96
C TYR A 6 1.31 -7.21 -18.31
N GLN A 7 1.06 -5.99 -17.88
CA GLN A 7 2.04 -4.92 -17.85
C GLN A 7 2.50 -4.76 -16.40
N PHE A 8 3.79 -4.90 -16.16
CA PHE A 8 4.39 -4.75 -14.84
C PHE A 8 5.05 -3.39 -14.69
N MET A 9 4.69 -2.68 -13.64
CA MET A 9 5.40 -1.48 -13.21
C MET A 9 6.19 -1.82 -11.95
N LEU A 10 7.52 -1.79 -12.07
CA LEU A 10 8.42 -2.07 -10.95
C LEU A 10 8.81 -0.76 -10.28
N LEU A 11 8.45 -0.61 -9.02
CA LEU A 11 8.76 0.57 -8.23
C LEU A 11 9.85 0.24 -7.22
N THR A 12 10.97 0.93 -7.31
CA THR A 12 12.07 0.77 -6.36
C THR A 12 12.81 2.08 -6.16
N ASP A 13 13.22 2.34 -4.94
CA ASP A 13 14.11 3.44 -4.57
C ASP A 13 15.56 3.00 -4.45
N ILE A 14 15.84 1.70 -4.62
CA ILE A 14 17.19 1.16 -4.55
C ILE A 14 17.88 1.37 -5.91
N PRO A 15 18.98 2.16 -5.96
CA PRO A 15 19.68 2.40 -7.21
C PRO A 15 20.35 1.12 -7.72
N ASN A 16 20.33 0.92 -9.04
CA ASN A 16 21.03 -0.16 -9.75
C ASN A 16 20.60 -1.59 -9.42
N VAL A 17 19.39 -1.78 -8.91
CA VAL A 17 18.84 -3.13 -8.66
C VAL A 17 18.65 -3.90 -9.96
N TYR A 18 18.18 -3.23 -10.99
CA TYR A 18 17.97 -3.81 -12.31
C TYR A 18 18.59 -2.93 -13.39
N GLN A 19 19.22 -3.57 -14.37
CA GLN A 19 19.61 -2.89 -15.61
C GLN A 19 18.47 -3.03 -16.61
N SER A 20 18.33 -2.05 -17.51
CA SER A 20 17.27 -2.06 -18.51
C SER A 20 17.30 -3.29 -19.43
N SER A 21 18.48 -3.89 -19.62
CA SER A 21 18.67 -5.15 -20.37
C SER A 21 18.09 -6.39 -19.66
N GLU A 22 17.84 -6.31 -18.36
CA GLU A 22 17.29 -7.41 -17.58
C GLU A 22 15.76 -7.43 -17.57
N LEU A 23 15.13 -6.35 -18.03
CA LEU A 23 13.70 -6.20 -18.06
C LEU A 23 13.11 -6.77 -19.36
N HIS A 24 11.99 -7.48 -19.21
CA HIS A 24 11.20 -7.92 -20.35
C HIS A 24 10.36 -6.76 -20.92
N ASP A 25 9.87 -6.90 -22.15
CA ASP A 25 9.13 -5.86 -22.85
C ASP A 25 7.85 -5.41 -22.10
N ASN A 26 7.28 -6.26 -21.28
CA ASN A 26 6.09 -5.96 -20.49
C ASN A 26 6.41 -5.40 -19.09
N MET A 27 7.66 -4.98 -18.86
CA MET A 27 8.11 -4.44 -17.59
C MET A 27 8.71 -3.05 -17.77
N GLU A 28 8.32 -2.14 -16.88
CA GLU A 28 8.91 -0.81 -16.77
C GLU A 28 9.40 -0.56 -15.35
N LEU A 29 10.56 0.07 -15.22
CA LEU A 29 11.17 0.40 -13.93
C LEU A 29 11.01 1.89 -13.63
N PHE A 30 10.43 2.20 -12.48
CA PHE A 30 10.30 3.55 -11.97
C PHE A 30 11.08 3.69 -10.67
N ARG A 31 11.95 4.70 -10.57
CA ARG A 31 12.84 4.87 -9.41
C ARG A 31 12.41 5.98 -8.47
N THR A 32 11.79 7.03 -8.97
CA THR A 32 11.51 8.25 -8.22
C THR A 32 10.06 8.69 -8.27
N LEU A 33 9.18 7.86 -8.82
CA LEU A 33 7.79 8.22 -9.01
C LEU A 33 7.01 8.08 -7.69
N ASN A 34 6.17 9.05 -7.42
CA ASN A 34 5.26 8.97 -6.28
C ASN A 34 4.26 7.82 -6.51
N LEU A 35 4.15 6.95 -5.53
CA LEU A 35 3.25 5.80 -5.57
C LEU A 35 1.80 6.21 -5.87
N ASN A 36 1.33 7.30 -5.27
CA ASN A 36 -0.03 7.81 -5.46
C ASN A 36 -0.32 8.22 -6.91
N THR A 37 0.68 8.54 -7.69
CA THR A 37 0.53 8.87 -9.11
C THR A 37 0.27 7.63 -9.97
N ILE A 38 0.86 6.50 -9.58
CA ILE A 38 0.77 5.24 -10.32
C ILE A 38 -0.45 4.42 -9.92
N LEU A 39 -0.84 4.45 -8.66
CA LEU A 39 -1.90 3.57 -8.13
C LEU A 39 -3.21 3.63 -8.92
N PRO A 40 -3.70 4.78 -9.39
CA PRO A 40 -4.92 4.82 -10.18
C PRO A 40 -4.85 4.05 -11.51
N LEU A 41 -3.64 3.76 -11.98
CA LEU A 41 -3.41 3.01 -13.22
C LEU A 41 -3.30 1.50 -13.00
N CYS A 42 -3.28 1.06 -11.74
CA CYS A 42 -3.02 -0.34 -11.40
C CYS A 42 -4.31 -1.10 -11.17
N ASP A 43 -4.31 -2.35 -11.60
CA ASP A 43 -5.39 -3.30 -11.31
C ASP A 43 -5.09 -4.16 -10.09
N LEU A 44 -3.82 -4.34 -9.79
CA LEU A 44 -3.33 -5.18 -8.69
C LEU A 44 -1.95 -4.68 -8.27
N ALA A 45 -1.67 -4.75 -6.99
CA ALA A 45 -0.36 -4.44 -6.44
C ALA A 45 0.25 -5.68 -5.77
N LEU A 46 1.55 -5.83 -5.97
CA LEU A 46 2.37 -6.83 -5.30
C LEU A 46 3.34 -6.09 -4.39
N THR A 47 3.27 -6.34 -3.11
CA THR A 47 4.09 -5.61 -2.14
C THR A 47 4.82 -6.54 -1.19
N ASP A 48 5.92 -6.05 -0.63
CA ASP A 48 6.58 -6.66 0.51
C ASP A 48 5.72 -6.47 1.76
N SER A 49 5.55 -7.53 2.54
CA SER A 49 4.78 -7.49 3.78
C SER A 49 5.41 -6.63 4.88
N HIS A 50 6.71 -6.33 4.77
CA HIS A 50 7.43 -5.47 5.72
C HIS A 50 7.42 -3.99 5.33
N SER A 51 6.94 -3.66 4.14
CA SER A 51 6.81 -2.29 3.65
C SER A 51 5.43 -1.72 3.96
N ASP A 52 5.35 -0.43 4.19
CA ASP A 52 4.06 0.27 4.36
C ASP A 52 3.33 0.54 3.04
N ALA A 53 3.92 0.17 1.92
CA ALA A 53 3.33 0.38 0.59
C ALA A 53 1.96 -0.29 0.44
N TRP A 54 1.72 -1.41 1.13
CA TRP A 54 0.43 -2.08 1.10
C TRP A 54 -0.70 -1.22 1.68
N LEU A 55 -0.40 -0.35 2.64
CA LEU A 55 -1.36 0.60 3.19
C LEU A 55 -1.79 1.63 2.15
N ASP A 56 -0.84 2.19 1.43
CA ASP A 56 -1.13 3.15 0.36
C ASP A 56 -1.99 2.53 -0.73
N CYS A 57 -1.68 1.29 -1.12
CA CYS A 57 -2.46 0.53 -2.08
C CYS A 57 -3.89 0.27 -1.56
N THR A 58 -4.03 -0.09 -0.28
CA THR A 58 -5.32 -0.32 0.36
C THR A 58 -6.15 0.95 0.39
N PHE A 59 -5.57 2.09 0.75
CA PHE A 59 -6.25 3.39 0.74
C PHE A 59 -6.66 3.83 -0.66
N ALA A 60 -5.92 3.43 -1.68
CA ALA A 60 -6.29 3.64 -3.08
C ALA A 60 -7.34 2.64 -3.58
N GLN A 61 -7.77 1.70 -2.74
CA GLN A 61 -8.72 0.63 -3.06
C GLN A 61 -8.22 -0.30 -4.17
N ILE A 62 -6.92 -0.52 -4.21
CA ILE A 62 -6.27 -1.46 -5.13
C ILE A 62 -6.06 -2.77 -4.40
N PRO A 63 -6.48 -3.92 -4.97
CA PRO A 63 -6.18 -5.23 -4.39
C PRO A 63 -4.67 -5.44 -4.24
N VAL A 64 -4.26 -6.02 -3.12
CA VAL A 64 -2.85 -6.18 -2.77
C VAL A 64 -2.54 -7.64 -2.47
N LEU A 65 -1.48 -8.15 -3.09
CA LEU A 65 -0.84 -9.40 -2.71
C LEU A 65 0.43 -9.05 -1.92
N LYS A 66 0.51 -9.51 -0.67
CA LYS A 66 1.66 -9.26 0.21
C LYS A 66 2.52 -10.50 0.29
N TYR A 67 3.82 -10.31 0.13
CA TYR A 67 4.80 -11.38 0.22
C TYR A 67 5.87 -11.05 1.25
N SER A 68 6.15 -11.98 2.14
CA SER A 68 7.35 -11.89 2.98
C SER A 68 8.61 -12.19 2.15
N PRO A 69 9.79 -11.77 2.59
CA PRO A 69 11.04 -12.15 1.92
C PRO A 69 11.20 -13.66 1.75
N LYS A 70 10.74 -14.44 2.72
CA LYS A 70 10.74 -15.90 2.67
C LYS A 70 9.82 -16.43 1.57
N ASP A 71 8.64 -15.86 1.44
CA ASP A 71 7.68 -16.23 0.39
C ASP A 71 8.25 -15.90 -0.99
N MET A 72 8.90 -14.77 -1.15
CA MET A 72 9.52 -14.34 -2.40
C MET A 72 10.62 -15.31 -2.87
N ILE A 73 11.39 -15.86 -1.95
CA ILE A 73 12.44 -16.83 -2.26
C ILE A 73 11.84 -18.18 -2.69
N ASN A 74 10.75 -18.60 -2.08
CA ASN A 74 10.18 -19.93 -2.23
C ASN A 74 9.09 -20.04 -3.28
N ILE A 75 8.53 -18.93 -3.73
CA ILE A 75 7.44 -18.95 -4.71
C ILE A 75 7.94 -19.29 -6.10
N THR A 76 7.28 -20.23 -6.77
CA THR A 76 7.57 -20.53 -8.17
C THR A 76 6.88 -19.51 -9.07
N PRO A 77 7.41 -19.25 -10.29
CA PRO A 77 6.75 -18.37 -11.26
C PRO A 77 5.32 -18.82 -11.59
N MET A 78 5.09 -20.12 -11.72
CA MET A 78 3.77 -20.67 -11.98
C MET A 78 2.79 -20.38 -10.85
N LYS A 79 3.21 -20.54 -9.61
CA LYS A 79 2.38 -20.28 -8.42
C LYS A 79 2.06 -18.80 -8.30
N LEU A 80 3.03 -17.93 -8.56
CA LEU A 80 2.81 -16.49 -8.57
C LEU A 80 1.80 -16.08 -9.65
N GLU A 81 1.92 -16.62 -10.85
CA GLU A 81 0.97 -16.36 -11.93
C GLU A 81 -0.45 -16.81 -11.56
N GLN A 82 -0.59 -17.97 -10.94
CA GLN A 82 -1.89 -18.44 -10.46
C GLN A 82 -2.50 -17.50 -9.41
N GLN A 83 -1.70 -16.96 -8.51
CA GLN A 83 -2.16 -16.02 -7.50
C GLN A 83 -2.57 -14.67 -8.12
N ILE A 84 -1.83 -14.19 -9.11
CA ILE A 84 -2.19 -12.99 -9.87
C ILE A 84 -3.51 -13.18 -10.61
N GLU A 85 -3.66 -14.29 -11.30
CA GLU A 85 -4.91 -14.66 -12.01
C GLU A 85 -6.10 -14.71 -11.06
N TYR A 86 -5.94 -15.37 -9.92
CA TYR A 86 -6.97 -15.45 -8.90
C TYR A 86 -7.38 -14.07 -8.41
N ALA A 87 -6.41 -13.22 -8.09
CA ALA A 87 -6.65 -11.86 -7.61
C ALA A 87 -7.38 -11.01 -8.66
N LEU A 88 -6.99 -11.09 -9.91
CA LEU A 88 -7.64 -10.35 -11.00
C LEU A 88 -9.06 -10.83 -11.26
N GLN A 89 -9.30 -12.15 -11.19
CA GLN A 89 -10.66 -12.71 -11.32
C GLN A 89 -11.57 -12.31 -10.16
N ASN A 90 -11.03 -12.10 -8.98
CA ASN A 90 -11.75 -11.71 -7.77
C ASN A 90 -11.59 -10.23 -7.43
N LYS A 91 -11.21 -9.41 -8.39
CA LYS A 91 -10.91 -7.98 -8.21
C LYS A 91 -12.03 -7.24 -7.50
N THR A 92 -13.28 -7.45 -7.88
CA THR A 92 -14.43 -6.77 -7.27
C THR A 92 -14.54 -7.08 -5.78
N THR A 93 -14.42 -8.34 -5.40
CA THR A 93 -14.46 -8.76 -4.00
C THR A 93 -13.30 -8.19 -3.19
N LEU A 94 -12.09 -8.25 -3.76
CA LEU A 94 -10.88 -7.73 -3.10
C LEU A 94 -10.92 -6.21 -2.98
N THR A 95 -11.43 -5.51 -3.96
CA THR A 95 -11.62 -4.06 -3.91
C THR A 95 -12.63 -3.68 -2.83
N GLN A 96 -13.70 -4.45 -2.69
CA GLN A 96 -14.69 -4.23 -1.64
C GLN A 96 -14.09 -4.43 -0.24
N LYS A 97 -13.26 -5.46 -0.06
CA LYS A 97 -12.52 -5.67 1.19
C LYS A 97 -11.56 -4.53 1.50
N ALA A 98 -10.86 -4.03 0.50
CA ALA A 98 -9.99 -2.86 0.66
C ALA A 98 -10.76 -1.63 1.09
N LYS A 99 -11.94 -1.39 0.50
CA LYS A 99 -12.82 -0.30 0.89
C LYS A 99 -13.31 -0.43 2.33
N GLU A 100 -13.72 -1.62 2.75
CA GLU A 100 -14.15 -1.88 4.13
C GLU A 100 -13.01 -1.61 5.11
N LEU A 101 -11.79 -1.99 4.77
CA LEU A 101 -10.62 -1.74 5.59
C LEU A 101 -10.29 -0.24 5.67
N CYS A 102 -10.42 0.49 4.59
CA CYS A 102 -10.29 1.95 4.58
C CYS A 102 -11.31 2.61 5.51
N ASP A 103 -12.57 2.21 5.41
CA ASP A 103 -13.64 2.74 6.26
C ASP A 103 -13.37 2.45 7.73
N PHE A 104 -12.84 1.28 8.04
CA PHE A 104 -12.42 0.92 9.39
C PHE A 104 -11.31 1.84 9.91
N PHE A 105 -10.25 2.06 9.13
CA PHE A 105 -9.15 2.95 9.52
C PHE A 105 -9.61 4.39 9.70
N GLU A 106 -10.47 4.89 8.84
CA GLU A 106 -11.03 6.24 8.96
C GLU A 106 -11.85 6.40 10.25
N ARG A 107 -12.66 5.41 10.61
CA ARG A 107 -13.40 5.43 11.87
C ARG A 107 -12.47 5.43 13.06
N LYS A 108 -11.42 4.62 13.04
CA LYS A 108 -10.42 4.57 14.13
C LYS A 108 -9.67 5.88 14.26
N ASN A 109 -9.31 6.51 13.17
CA ASN A 109 -8.67 7.82 13.18
C ASN A 109 -9.59 8.89 13.77
N ARG A 110 -10.87 8.88 13.45
CA ARG A 110 -11.84 9.80 14.06
C ARG A 110 -11.97 9.61 15.56
N GLU A 111 -12.01 8.35 16.03
CA GLU A 111 -12.04 8.04 17.46
C GLU A 111 -10.79 8.55 18.18
N ILE A 112 -9.62 8.33 17.61
CA ILE A 112 -8.35 8.80 18.17
C ILE A 112 -8.33 10.34 18.22
N ASN A 113 -8.76 11.02 17.19
CA ASN A 113 -8.83 12.47 17.15
C ASN A 113 -9.81 13.02 18.20
N LYS A 114 -10.93 12.36 18.40
CA LYS A 114 -11.87 12.71 19.47
C LYS A 114 -11.22 12.63 20.85
N ILE A 115 -10.50 11.56 21.11
CA ILE A 115 -9.78 11.37 22.37
C ILE A 115 -8.70 12.46 22.55
N ALA A 116 -7.95 12.75 21.49
CA ALA A 116 -6.95 13.79 21.50
C ALA A 116 -7.56 15.16 21.81
N ASP A 117 -8.68 15.51 21.19
CA ASP A 117 -9.40 16.76 21.43
C ASP A 117 -9.89 16.85 22.89
N MET A 118 -10.40 15.78 23.43
CA MET A 118 -10.83 15.70 24.83
C MET A 118 -9.66 15.91 25.80
N LEU A 119 -8.50 15.33 25.51
CA LEU A 119 -7.30 15.52 26.33
C LEU A 119 -6.77 16.95 26.27
N ILE A 120 -6.78 17.57 25.10
CA ILE A 120 -6.40 18.95 24.90
C ILE A 120 -7.34 19.88 25.67
N GLU A 121 -8.64 19.65 25.60
CA GLU A 121 -9.63 20.41 26.32
C GLU A 121 -9.44 20.32 27.84
N ARG A 122 -9.18 19.12 28.39
CA ARG A 122 -8.87 18.94 29.80
C ARG A 122 -7.60 19.66 30.22
N ALA A 123 -6.56 19.58 29.40
CA ALA A 123 -5.30 20.30 29.66
C ALA A 123 -5.51 21.81 29.69
N GLY A 124 -6.35 22.33 28.77
CA GLY A 124 -6.71 23.74 28.75
C GLY A 124 -7.51 24.17 30.00
N ARG A 125 -8.45 23.35 30.46
CA ARG A 125 -9.23 23.61 31.68
C ARG A 125 -8.36 23.63 32.94
N ASN A 126 -7.35 22.77 32.99
CA ASN A 126 -6.43 22.69 34.14
C ASN A 126 -5.32 23.75 34.10
N ARG A 127 -5.29 24.60 33.09
CA ARG A 127 -4.32 25.70 32.91
C ARG A 127 -2.84 25.26 32.96
N TYR A 128 -2.53 24.00 32.69
CA TYR A 128 -1.15 23.56 32.52
C TYR A 128 -0.72 23.86 31.08
N ASN A 129 -0.40 25.13 30.84
CA ASN A 129 -0.19 25.66 29.49
C ASN A 129 1.19 25.43 28.90
N SER A 130 2.10 24.78 29.61
CA SER A 130 3.49 24.69 29.20
C SER A 130 3.74 23.65 28.07
N CYS A 131 2.83 22.72 27.84
CA CYS A 131 2.98 21.68 26.82
C CYS A 131 1.67 21.51 26.05
N ARG A 132 1.44 22.36 25.05
CA ARG A 132 0.37 22.13 24.09
C ARG A 132 0.79 21.05 23.11
N LEU A 133 0.20 19.88 23.24
CA LEU A 133 0.25 18.88 22.18
C LEU A 133 -0.54 19.43 20.99
N ARG A 134 0.17 19.73 19.91
CA ARG A 134 -0.49 20.08 18.67
C ARG A 134 -1.02 18.79 18.04
N PRO A 135 -2.31 18.75 17.65
CA PRO A 135 -2.81 17.59 16.91
C PRO A 135 -2.01 17.45 15.61
N HIS A 136 -1.53 16.24 15.36
CA HIS A 136 -0.95 15.94 14.07
C HIS A 136 -2.09 15.85 13.06
N THR A 137 -2.09 16.74 12.10
CA THR A 137 -2.95 16.64 10.93
C THR A 137 -2.25 15.75 9.91
N TYR A 138 -2.79 14.58 9.73
CA TYR A 138 -2.41 13.70 8.63
C TYR A 138 -3.32 13.93 7.44
#